data_34d370321ccf3ca1bf5c81381e07fd00
#
_entry.id   34d370321ccf3ca1bf5c81381e07fd00
#
_cell.length_a   1.000
_cell.length_b   1.000
_cell.length_c   1.000
_cell.angle_alpha   90.00
_cell.angle_beta   90.00
_cell.angle_gamma   90.00
#
_symmetry.space_group_name_H-M   'P 1'
#
loop_
_entity.id
_entity.type
_entity.pdbx_description
1 polymer ?
#
loop_
_entity_poly.entity_id
_entity_poly.type
_entity_poly.pdbx_seq_one_letter_code
_entity_poly.pdbx_strand_id
1 'polypeptide(L)'
;MPSRSLRRPTRRETPKFETEVAALLSPSAYADDAALDAAFARLRRLSPVHWVDVPGIEPFWAVTRHADVLSVELRSQQFGAEPRTYLSSKAMDFALRQVSGKPQVVRGLTEMDDPDHGRYRAILQRSFTSAALLPLDEWLRDRAKATVDAIANHSGACDFATDIAMPYTMRAIAHMLGFPEADDAQLIRLVHGFVGAEDPRRRLAKEPAEAMRLAMLGLRDYVEAAVAERRSCPRHDLASLIGNAKIDGQDLPHYEMISYFYLMLTGGHDTVALALAGGLHALLTHPDQFARLRERPELLDCAIDEMFRWTTPLRHFMRTARQDTEVGGQQIRAGEALALFFGSANRDESVFTDAGTFRVDRSPNPHIAFGHGPHFCMGYQLARMEIRALFSELLQRVEHIELAGEVHRAQSPFITGIISLPVRFRFR
;
A
#
# COMPACT_ATOMS: atom_id res chain seq x y z
N MET A 1 -21.55 -38.43 20.24
CA MET A 1 -20.43 -38.77 19.36
C MET A 1 -19.22 -38.01 19.83
N PRO A 2 -18.07 -38.63 20.12
CA PRO A 2 -16.91 -37.90 20.63
C PRO A 2 -16.30 -37.05 19.52
N SER A 3 -16.04 -35.80 19.84
CA SER A 3 -15.35 -34.82 18.97
C SER A 3 -13.96 -35.37 18.58
N ARG A 4 -13.75 -35.59 17.29
CA ARG A 4 -12.41 -35.85 16.77
C ARG A 4 -11.57 -34.62 17.06
N SER A 5 -10.61 -34.72 17.98
CA SER A 5 -9.57 -33.72 18.16
C SER A 5 -8.76 -33.64 16.87
N LEU A 6 -8.96 -32.58 16.12
CA LEU A 6 -8.17 -32.28 14.94
C LEU A 6 -6.73 -32.05 15.38
N ARG A 7 -5.84 -32.98 15.04
CA ARG A 7 -4.39 -32.86 15.32
C ARG A 7 -3.81 -31.76 14.42
N ARG A 8 -3.09 -30.81 15.01
CA ARG A 8 -2.15 -29.95 14.25
C ARG A 8 -1.25 -30.87 13.44
N PRO A 9 -0.87 -30.52 12.19
CA PRO A 9 0.23 -31.18 11.53
C PRO A 9 1.44 -31.09 12.45
N THR A 10 1.97 -32.25 12.84
CA THR A 10 3.13 -32.31 13.73
C THR A 10 4.33 -31.74 12.97
N ARG A 11 5.24 -31.06 13.67
CA ARG A 11 6.51 -30.46 13.16
C ARG A 11 7.31 -31.35 12.19
N ARG A 12 6.96 -32.64 12.08
CA ARG A 12 7.64 -33.65 11.26
C ARG A 12 7.08 -33.84 9.85
N GLU A 13 5.91 -33.27 9.53
CA GLU A 13 5.22 -33.50 8.24
C GLU A 13 5.16 -32.30 7.31
N THR A 14 5.58 -31.13 7.77
CA THR A 14 5.64 -29.93 6.92
C THR A 14 6.93 -29.96 6.10
N PRO A 15 6.88 -29.88 4.77
CA PRO A 15 8.07 -29.64 3.96
C PRO A 15 8.84 -28.45 4.55
N LYS A 16 10.18 -28.53 4.59
CA LYS A 16 11.00 -27.45 5.12
C LYS A 16 10.91 -26.24 4.19
N PHE A 17 10.10 -25.25 4.54
CA PHE A 17 9.97 -23.94 3.86
C PHE A 17 10.72 -22.84 4.63
N GLU A 18 11.79 -23.20 5.34
CA GLU A 18 12.56 -22.26 6.18
C GLU A 18 13.08 -21.05 5.38
N THR A 19 13.56 -21.30 4.15
CA THR A 19 14.07 -20.25 3.26
C THR A 19 12.94 -19.33 2.79
N GLU A 20 11.81 -19.91 2.38
CA GLU A 20 10.64 -19.15 1.91
C GLU A 20 10.04 -18.32 3.06
N VAL A 21 9.88 -18.91 4.22
CA VAL A 21 9.39 -18.21 5.43
C VAL A 21 10.35 -17.09 5.83
N ALA A 22 11.67 -17.33 5.80
CA ALA A 22 12.65 -16.29 6.06
C ALA A 22 12.53 -15.13 5.06
N ALA A 23 12.30 -15.41 3.76
CA ALA A 23 12.11 -14.39 2.75
C ALA A 23 10.83 -13.55 3.01
N LEU A 24 9.72 -14.17 3.44
CA LEU A 24 8.48 -13.47 3.77
C LEU A 24 8.63 -12.46 4.91
N LEU A 25 9.53 -12.75 5.84
CA LEU A 25 9.70 -12.02 7.10
C LEU A 25 10.85 -11.03 7.09
N SER A 26 11.82 -11.21 6.17
CA SER A 26 13.01 -10.36 6.11
C SER A 26 12.74 -9.06 5.32
N PRO A 27 12.86 -7.87 5.92
CA PRO A 27 12.75 -6.61 5.18
C PRO A 27 13.67 -6.54 3.96
N SER A 28 14.92 -7.03 4.09
CA SER A 28 15.90 -7.00 3.00
C SER A 28 15.54 -7.90 1.81
N ALA A 29 14.75 -8.96 2.01
CA ALA A 29 14.30 -9.81 0.90
C ALA A 29 13.37 -9.07 -0.07
N TYR A 30 12.68 -8.02 0.40
CA TYR A 30 11.81 -7.19 -0.44
C TYR A 30 12.58 -6.22 -1.35
N ALA A 31 13.90 -6.13 -1.21
CA ALA A 31 14.75 -5.44 -2.17
C ALA A 31 15.08 -6.29 -3.41
N ASP A 32 14.86 -7.62 -3.37
CA ASP A 32 15.08 -8.55 -4.48
C ASP A 32 13.75 -9.21 -4.91
N ASP A 33 13.10 -8.62 -5.91
CA ASP A 33 11.82 -9.14 -6.42
C ASP A 33 11.95 -10.56 -6.96
N ALA A 34 13.04 -10.93 -7.61
CA ALA A 34 13.17 -12.24 -8.26
C ALA A 34 13.26 -13.36 -7.21
N ALA A 35 14.08 -13.17 -6.17
CA ALA A 35 14.19 -14.13 -5.08
C ALA A 35 12.89 -14.25 -4.29
N LEU A 36 12.23 -13.12 -4.03
CA LEU A 36 10.95 -13.08 -3.32
C LEU A 36 9.83 -13.75 -4.13
N ASP A 37 9.71 -13.47 -5.42
CA ASP A 37 8.72 -14.08 -6.32
C ASP A 37 8.94 -15.61 -6.43
N ALA A 38 10.18 -16.08 -6.47
CA ALA A 38 10.51 -17.51 -6.45
C ALA A 38 10.05 -18.19 -5.13
N ALA A 39 10.26 -17.53 -3.98
CA ALA A 39 9.80 -18.04 -2.69
C ALA A 39 8.26 -18.13 -2.64
N PHE A 40 7.56 -17.08 -3.08
CA PHE A 40 6.10 -17.09 -3.15
C PHE A 40 5.56 -18.12 -4.15
N ALA A 41 6.15 -18.26 -5.33
CA ALA A 41 5.75 -19.26 -6.32
C ALA A 41 5.85 -20.70 -5.77
N ARG A 42 6.89 -20.98 -4.98
CA ARG A 42 7.03 -22.27 -4.34
C ARG A 42 5.96 -22.49 -3.26
N LEU A 43 5.67 -21.48 -2.43
CA LEU A 43 4.58 -21.57 -1.44
C LEU A 43 3.22 -21.74 -2.13
N ARG A 44 2.88 -20.94 -3.15
CA ARG A 44 1.61 -21.09 -3.90
C ARG A 44 1.40 -22.49 -4.42
N ARG A 45 2.45 -23.12 -4.94
CA ARG A 45 2.39 -24.46 -5.52
C ARG A 45 2.28 -25.56 -4.49
N LEU A 46 3.06 -25.51 -3.39
CA LEU A 46 3.27 -26.63 -2.49
C LEU A 46 2.58 -26.50 -1.13
N SER A 47 2.36 -25.27 -0.65
CA SER A 47 1.75 -25.00 0.65
C SER A 47 1.08 -23.60 0.64
N PRO A 48 0.01 -23.41 -0.13
CA PRO A 48 -0.59 -22.07 -0.38
C PRO A 48 -1.16 -21.40 0.86
N VAL A 49 -1.55 -22.18 1.85
CA VAL A 49 -1.93 -21.73 3.21
C VAL A 49 -0.99 -22.42 4.17
N HIS A 50 0.07 -21.70 4.59
CA HIS A 50 1.20 -22.24 5.31
C HIS A 50 1.26 -21.69 6.74
N TRP A 51 1.38 -22.58 7.75
CA TRP A 51 1.57 -22.18 9.15
C TRP A 51 3.00 -21.72 9.39
N VAL A 52 3.14 -20.48 9.88
CA VAL A 52 4.41 -19.84 10.23
C VAL A 52 4.48 -19.71 11.74
N ASP A 53 5.50 -20.35 12.34
CA ASP A 53 5.77 -20.28 13.78
C ASP A 53 7.30 -20.15 13.98
N VAL A 54 7.75 -18.92 14.09
CA VAL A 54 9.17 -18.58 14.22
C VAL A 54 9.41 -17.69 15.44
N PRO A 55 10.59 -17.75 16.06
CA PRO A 55 10.92 -16.89 17.19
C PRO A 55 10.79 -15.40 16.84
N GLY A 56 10.25 -14.63 17.78
CA GLY A 56 10.16 -13.16 17.65
C GLY A 56 8.96 -12.62 16.89
N ILE A 57 8.14 -13.50 16.29
CA ILE A 57 6.88 -13.13 15.63
C ILE A 57 5.73 -13.95 16.24
N GLU A 58 4.55 -13.35 16.37
CA GLU A 58 3.36 -14.13 16.76
C GLU A 58 2.96 -15.06 15.61
N PRO A 59 2.68 -16.35 15.86
CA PRO A 59 2.35 -17.31 14.83
C PRO A 59 1.16 -16.88 13.96
N PHE A 60 1.17 -17.28 12.66
CA PHE A 60 0.13 -16.94 11.71
C PHE A 60 0.11 -17.91 10.53
N TRP A 61 -0.96 -17.85 9.72
CA TRP A 61 -1.09 -18.51 8.44
C TRP A 61 -0.68 -17.58 7.30
N ALA A 62 0.31 -17.97 6.50
CA ALA A 62 0.66 -17.27 5.26
C ALA A 62 -0.29 -17.73 4.14
N VAL A 63 -1.10 -16.85 3.59
CA VAL A 63 -2.06 -17.12 2.51
C VAL A 63 -1.53 -16.49 1.22
N THR A 64 -1.20 -17.31 0.22
CA THR A 64 -0.40 -16.89 -0.94
C THR A 64 -1.11 -17.00 -2.29
N ARG A 65 -2.17 -17.84 -2.44
CA ARG A 65 -2.97 -17.94 -3.68
C ARG A 65 -4.04 -16.88 -3.76
N HIS A 66 -4.31 -16.42 -4.96
CA HIS A 66 -5.34 -15.42 -5.26
C HIS A 66 -6.73 -15.84 -4.74
N ALA A 67 -7.16 -17.04 -5.06
CA ALA A 67 -8.48 -17.54 -4.65
C ALA A 67 -8.64 -17.62 -3.11
N ASP A 68 -7.57 -18.01 -2.40
CA ASP A 68 -7.59 -18.13 -0.94
C ASP A 68 -7.60 -16.74 -0.28
N VAL A 69 -6.78 -15.80 -0.78
CA VAL A 69 -6.79 -14.40 -0.32
C VAL A 69 -8.17 -13.77 -0.54
N LEU A 70 -8.71 -13.89 -1.75
CA LEU A 70 -10.04 -13.37 -2.10
C LEU A 70 -11.14 -13.98 -1.22
N SER A 71 -11.07 -15.29 -0.96
CA SER A 71 -12.01 -16.01 -0.09
C SER A 71 -12.01 -15.45 1.33
N VAL A 72 -10.86 -15.07 1.89
CA VAL A 72 -10.78 -14.47 3.23
C VAL A 72 -11.33 -13.05 3.22
N GLU A 73 -10.96 -12.22 2.26
CA GLU A 73 -11.42 -10.81 2.13
C GLU A 73 -12.94 -10.70 1.98
N LEU A 74 -13.57 -11.65 1.28
CA LEU A 74 -15.04 -11.70 1.09
C LEU A 74 -15.81 -12.17 2.33
N ARG A 75 -15.15 -12.86 3.27
CA ARG A 75 -15.76 -13.41 4.48
C ARG A 75 -15.48 -12.55 5.72
N SER A 76 -15.66 -11.24 5.63
CA SER A 76 -15.37 -10.28 6.71
C SER A 76 -16.11 -10.58 8.03
N GLN A 77 -17.26 -11.25 7.98
CA GLN A 77 -17.97 -11.70 9.19
C GLN A 77 -17.19 -12.79 9.95
N GLN A 78 -16.39 -13.59 9.23
CA GLN A 78 -15.58 -14.67 9.81
C GLN A 78 -14.16 -14.25 10.07
N PHE A 79 -13.64 -13.25 9.36
CA PHE A 79 -12.27 -12.78 9.43
C PHE A 79 -12.22 -11.27 9.69
N GLY A 80 -11.86 -10.90 10.92
CA GLY A 80 -11.73 -9.50 11.33
C GLY A 80 -10.36 -8.92 11.02
N ALA A 81 -10.30 -7.60 10.90
CA ALA A 81 -9.05 -6.84 10.83
C ALA A 81 -8.37 -6.74 12.21
N GLU A 82 -9.17 -6.64 13.27
CA GLU A 82 -8.67 -6.66 14.65
C GLU A 82 -8.33 -8.09 15.10
N PRO A 83 -7.37 -8.26 16.01
CA PRO A 83 -6.47 -7.25 16.61
C PRO A 83 -5.15 -7.07 15.86
N ARG A 84 -4.90 -7.76 14.75
CA ARG A 84 -3.65 -7.75 13.99
C ARG A 84 -3.90 -7.44 12.53
N THR A 85 -3.44 -6.28 12.08
CA THR A 85 -3.68 -5.78 10.72
C THR A 85 -2.47 -5.98 9.80
N TYR A 86 -1.26 -6.04 10.35
CA TYR A 86 -0.02 -6.25 9.61
C TYR A 86 1.00 -7.08 10.40
N LEU A 87 1.97 -7.64 9.68
CA LEU A 87 3.08 -8.38 10.28
C LEU A 87 4.02 -7.42 11.00
N SER A 88 4.31 -7.74 12.24
CA SER A 88 5.24 -7.01 13.09
C SER A 88 5.99 -7.97 14.00
N SER A 89 7.20 -7.59 14.42
CA SER A 89 7.90 -8.34 15.46
C SER A 89 7.32 -8.05 16.84
N LYS A 90 7.40 -9.02 17.75
CA LYS A 90 6.98 -8.85 19.16
C LYS A 90 7.68 -7.65 19.82
N ALA A 91 8.95 -7.41 19.46
CA ALA A 91 9.71 -6.29 19.97
C ALA A 91 9.16 -4.95 19.48
N MET A 92 8.82 -4.86 18.19
CA MET A 92 8.21 -3.67 17.60
C MET A 92 6.82 -3.42 18.21
N ASP A 93 5.97 -4.45 18.27
CA ASP A 93 4.62 -4.35 18.89
C ASP A 93 4.72 -3.88 20.33
N PHE A 94 5.67 -4.40 21.11
CA PHE A 94 5.90 -3.93 22.48
C PHE A 94 6.31 -2.46 22.52
N ALA A 95 7.29 -2.05 21.71
CA ALA A 95 7.77 -0.68 21.66
C ALA A 95 6.66 0.31 21.30
N LEU A 96 5.85 -0.05 20.27
CA LEU A 96 4.76 0.80 19.81
C LEU A 96 3.62 0.93 20.84
N ARG A 97 3.31 -0.15 21.57
CA ARG A 97 2.34 -0.10 22.69
C ARG A 97 2.80 0.81 23.84
N GLN A 98 4.12 0.88 24.09
CA GLN A 98 4.66 1.82 25.07
C GLN A 98 4.44 3.29 24.65
N VAL A 99 4.42 3.58 23.35
CA VAL A 99 4.19 4.93 22.82
C VAL A 99 2.71 5.29 22.77
N SER A 100 1.87 4.41 22.22
CA SER A 100 0.46 4.67 21.99
C SER A 100 -0.44 4.43 23.22
N GLY A 101 0.02 3.62 24.18
CA GLY A 101 -0.81 3.12 25.27
C GLY A 101 -1.97 2.22 24.84
N LYS A 102 -2.00 1.81 23.56
CA LYS A 102 -3.07 1.04 22.92
C LYS A 102 -2.53 -0.26 22.33
N PRO A 103 -3.38 -1.27 22.11
CA PRO A 103 -2.97 -2.51 21.43
C PRO A 103 -2.47 -2.27 19.99
N GLN A 104 -2.98 -1.23 19.34
CA GLN A 104 -2.65 -0.81 17.98
C GLN A 104 -1.98 0.55 18.01
N VAL A 105 -1.06 0.79 17.08
CA VAL A 105 -0.36 2.08 16.95
C VAL A 105 -1.30 3.15 16.41
N VAL A 106 -2.18 2.76 15.49
CA VAL A 106 -3.24 3.55 14.89
C VAL A 106 -4.53 2.73 14.88
N ARG A 107 -5.68 3.39 14.82
CA ARG A 107 -6.98 2.79 14.63
C ARG A 107 -7.73 3.56 13.54
N GLY A 108 -7.29 3.34 12.30
CA GLY A 108 -7.95 3.84 11.09
C GLY A 108 -8.90 2.79 10.50
N LEU A 109 -9.35 3.01 9.26
CA LEU A 109 -10.29 2.11 8.57
C LEU A 109 -9.71 0.70 8.36
N THR A 110 -8.39 0.58 8.21
CA THR A 110 -7.71 -0.70 8.00
C THR A 110 -7.69 -1.59 9.23
N GLU A 111 -7.78 -1.00 10.43
CA GLU A 111 -7.78 -1.67 11.72
C GLU A 111 -9.19 -1.91 12.29
N MET A 112 -10.23 -1.32 11.69
CA MET A 112 -11.60 -1.41 12.18
C MET A 112 -12.36 -2.56 11.56
N ASP A 113 -13.31 -3.10 12.31
CA ASP A 113 -14.33 -4.03 11.87
C ASP A 113 -15.72 -3.41 11.98
N ASP A 114 -16.73 -3.99 11.30
CA ASP A 114 -18.12 -3.56 11.46
C ASP A 114 -18.62 -3.79 12.90
N PRO A 115 -19.44 -2.86 13.46
CA PRO A 115 -20.10 -1.75 12.76
C PRO A 115 -19.23 -0.47 12.64
N ASP A 116 -18.11 -0.36 13.34
CA ASP A 116 -17.30 0.86 13.36
C ASP A 116 -16.72 1.15 11.97
N HIS A 117 -16.17 0.15 11.28
CA HIS A 117 -15.63 0.33 9.93
C HIS A 117 -16.62 1.05 9.01
N GLY A 118 -17.86 0.59 8.92
CA GLY A 118 -18.88 1.22 8.06
C GLY A 118 -19.19 2.66 8.46
N ARG A 119 -19.29 2.94 9.76
CA ARG A 119 -19.57 4.30 10.28
C ARG A 119 -18.43 5.28 9.96
N TYR A 120 -17.20 4.86 10.23
CA TYR A 120 -16.03 5.69 9.95
C TYR A 120 -15.79 5.85 8.45
N ARG A 121 -15.94 4.79 7.65
CA ARG A 121 -15.82 4.85 6.19
C ARG A 121 -16.80 5.85 5.56
N ALA A 122 -18.02 5.94 6.08
CA ALA A 122 -19.05 6.86 5.59
C ALA A 122 -18.65 8.35 5.66
N ILE A 123 -17.71 8.73 6.55
CA ILE A 123 -17.24 10.11 6.69
C ILE A 123 -16.67 10.64 5.38
N LEU A 124 -15.81 9.87 4.71
CA LEU A 124 -15.11 10.31 3.50
C LEU A 124 -15.53 9.59 2.22
N GLN A 125 -16.25 8.48 2.28
CA GLN A 125 -16.55 7.66 1.10
C GLN A 125 -17.17 8.46 -0.06
N ARG A 126 -18.01 9.45 0.26
CA ARG A 126 -18.64 10.31 -0.75
C ARG A 126 -17.63 11.20 -1.49
N SER A 127 -16.54 11.59 -0.84
CA SER A 127 -15.50 12.43 -1.43
C SER A 127 -14.61 11.66 -2.43
N PHE A 128 -14.65 10.33 -2.42
CA PHE A 128 -13.88 9.46 -3.32
C PHE A 128 -14.73 8.80 -4.42
N THR A 129 -15.97 9.24 -4.61
CA THR A 129 -16.78 8.81 -5.77
C THR A 129 -16.27 9.45 -7.06
N SER A 130 -16.48 8.79 -8.20
CA SER A 130 -16.06 9.34 -9.50
C SER A 130 -16.62 10.75 -9.75
N ALA A 131 -17.88 11.01 -9.36
CA ALA A 131 -18.49 12.33 -9.49
C ALA A 131 -17.82 13.39 -8.61
N ALA A 132 -17.45 13.06 -7.37
CA ALA A 132 -16.78 13.98 -6.46
C ALA A 132 -15.33 14.28 -6.87
N LEU A 133 -14.69 13.35 -7.57
CA LEU A 133 -13.31 13.51 -8.06
C LEU A 133 -13.20 14.23 -9.40
N LEU A 134 -14.32 14.44 -10.15
CA LEU A 134 -14.29 15.14 -11.45
C LEU A 134 -13.60 16.51 -11.40
N PRO A 135 -13.86 17.40 -10.42
CA PRO A 135 -13.17 18.69 -10.35
C PRO A 135 -11.66 18.57 -10.14
N LEU A 136 -11.21 17.45 -9.55
CA LEU A 136 -9.79 17.19 -9.31
C LEU A 136 -9.05 16.75 -10.59
N ASP A 137 -9.76 16.23 -11.61
CA ASP A 137 -9.14 15.72 -12.84
C ASP A 137 -8.39 16.83 -13.61
N GLU A 138 -9.00 18.02 -13.75
CA GLU A 138 -8.35 19.17 -14.38
C GLU A 138 -7.12 19.62 -13.59
N TRP A 139 -7.25 19.72 -12.28
CA TRP A 139 -6.16 20.10 -11.40
C TRP A 139 -4.99 19.09 -11.49
N LEU A 140 -5.28 17.78 -11.53
CA LEU A 140 -4.25 16.72 -11.68
C LEU A 140 -3.53 16.82 -13.03
N ARG A 141 -4.25 17.14 -14.12
CA ARG A 141 -3.64 17.36 -15.44
C ARG A 141 -2.71 18.57 -15.44
N ASP A 142 -3.15 19.67 -14.88
CA ASP A 142 -2.32 20.88 -14.76
C ASP A 142 -1.09 20.62 -13.90
N ARG A 143 -1.25 19.86 -12.80
CA ARG A 143 -0.13 19.48 -11.95
C ARG A 143 0.84 18.53 -12.67
N ALA A 144 0.34 17.55 -13.41
CA ALA A 144 1.16 16.64 -14.23
C ALA A 144 1.95 17.41 -15.28
N LYS A 145 1.30 18.34 -15.98
CA LYS A 145 1.95 19.22 -16.94
C LYS A 145 3.06 20.04 -16.30
N ALA A 146 2.78 20.73 -15.18
CA ALA A 146 3.78 21.50 -14.44
C ALA A 146 4.97 20.64 -13.98
N THR A 147 4.71 19.41 -13.57
CA THR A 147 5.73 18.45 -13.17
C THR A 147 6.64 18.09 -14.36
N VAL A 148 6.05 17.79 -15.51
CA VAL A 148 6.83 17.47 -16.73
C VAL A 148 7.57 18.69 -17.28
N ASP A 149 6.99 19.90 -17.18
CA ASP A 149 7.67 21.17 -17.50
C ASP A 149 8.92 21.39 -16.63
N ALA A 150 8.83 21.10 -15.34
CA ALA A 150 9.95 21.20 -14.43
C ALA A 150 11.10 20.26 -14.82
N ILE A 151 10.81 19.02 -15.21
CA ILE A 151 11.82 18.06 -15.68
C ILE A 151 12.50 18.60 -16.95
N ALA A 152 11.72 19.08 -17.91
CA ALA A 152 12.23 19.58 -19.18
C ALA A 152 13.19 20.78 -19.00
N ASN A 153 12.91 21.63 -18.01
CA ASN A 153 13.71 22.82 -17.69
C ASN A 153 15.01 22.50 -16.90
N HIS A 154 15.18 21.29 -16.37
CA HIS A 154 16.30 20.88 -15.53
C HIS A 154 17.18 19.78 -16.18
N SER A 155 17.59 19.96 -17.44
CA SER A 155 18.47 19.01 -18.16
C SER A 155 17.90 17.59 -18.39
N GLY A 156 16.69 17.29 -17.97
CA GLY A 156 16.04 15.99 -18.14
C GLY A 156 16.58 14.86 -17.27
N ALA A 157 17.59 15.06 -16.44
CA ALA A 157 18.12 14.05 -15.52
C ALA A 157 17.57 14.28 -14.12
N CYS A 158 16.98 13.23 -13.51
CA CYS A 158 16.43 13.30 -12.16
C CYS A 158 16.27 11.89 -11.58
N ASP A 159 15.99 11.80 -10.30
CA ASP A 159 15.45 10.58 -9.70
C ASP A 159 13.92 10.63 -9.77
N PHE A 160 13.33 9.79 -10.63
CA PHE A 160 11.88 9.79 -10.85
C PHE A 160 11.08 9.51 -9.58
N ALA A 161 11.60 8.67 -8.69
CA ALA A 161 10.89 8.33 -7.45
C ALA A 161 10.87 9.54 -6.49
N THR A 162 12.06 10.11 -6.18
CA THR A 162 12.19 11.14 -5.14
C THR A 162 11.83 12.53 -5.63
N ASP A 163 12.17 12.86 -6.90
CA ASP A 163 12.01 14.22 -7.40
C ASP A 163 10.67 14.44 -8.11
N ILE A 164 9.98 13.35 -8.50
CA ILE A 164 8.73 13.41 -9.27
C ILE A 164 7.59 12.68 -8.58
N ALA A 165 7.67 11.35 -8.45
CA ALA A 165 6.53 10.56 -7.99
C ALA A 165 6.11 10.91 -6.56
N MET A 166 7.06 11.02 -5.62
CA MET A 166 6.77 11.34 -4.22
C MET A 166 6.20 12.75 -4.05
N PRO A 167 6.80 13.84 -4.60
CA PRO A 167 6.20 15.17 -4.49
C PRO A 167 4.85 15.29 -5.19
N TYR A 168 4.68 14.66 -6.35
CA TYR A 168 3.45 14.68 -7.12
C TYR A 168 2.27 14.08 -6.36
N THR A 169 2.45 12.88 -5.80
CA THR A 169 1.38 12.18 -5.06
C THR A 169 1.12 12.80 -3.68
N MET A 170 2.17 13.29 -2.98
CA MET A 170 1.97 14.03 -1.74
C MET A 170 1.13 15.28 -1.99
N ARG A 171 1.44 16.03 -3.05
CA ARG A 171 0.67 17.24 -3.38
C ARG A 171 -0.80 16.91 -3.66
N ALA A 172 -1.10 15.78 -4.31
CA ALA A 172 -2.47 15.39 -4.62
C ALA A 172 -3.30 15.16 -3.34
N ILE A 173 -2.82 14.34 -2.41
CA ILE A 173 -3.55 14.09 -1.15
C ILE A 173 -3.53 15.30 -0.22
N ALA A 174 -2.42 16.05 -0.16
CA ALA A 174 -2.33 17.27 0.64
C ALA A 174 -3.27 18.37 0.10
N HIS A 175 -3.46 18.47 -1.22
CA HIS A 175 -4.45 19.36 -1.82
C HIS A 175 -5.88 19.01 -1.38
N MET A 176 -6.27 17.73 -1.41
CA MET A 176 -7.58 17.29 -0.93
C MET A 176 -7.77 17.53 0.57
N LEU A 177 -6.71 17.43 1.35
CA LEU A 177 -6.72 17.75 2.79
C LEU A 177 -6.70 19.26 3.05
N GLY A 178 -6.51 20.10 2.03
CA GLY A 178 -6.40 21.55 2.17
C GLY A 178 -5.10 22.02 2.83
N PHE A 179 -4.03 21.22 2.77
CA PHE A 179 -2.73 21.55 3.34
C PHE A 179 -1.89 22.40 2.38
N PRO A 180 -1.06 23.33 2.88
CA PRO A 180 -0.22 24.19 2.06
C PRO A 180 0.86 23.39 1.30
N GLU A 181 1.18 23.80 0.06
CA GLU A 181 2.24 23.16 -0.73
C GLU A 181 3.63 23.29 -0.07
N ALA A 182 3.85 24.35 0.68
CA ALA A 182 5.09 24.56 1.43
C ALA A 182 5.39 23.45 2.45
N ASP A 183 4.39 22.70 2.88
CA ASP A 183 4.52 21.65 3.89
C ASP A 183 4.77 20.25 3.28
N ASP A 184 4.70 20.11 1.95
CA ASP A 184 4.81 18.80 1.26
C ASP A 184 6.11 18.07 1.63
N ALA A 185 7.25 18.76 1.64
CA ALA A 185 8.54 18.15 1.98
C ALA A 185 8.59 17.65 3.44
N GLN A 186 7.96 18.36 4.37
CA GLN A 186 7.84 17.93 5.76
C GLN A 186 6.92 16.71 5.87
N LEU A 187 5.77 16.72 5.20
CA LEU A 187 4.81 15.62 5.20
C LEU A 187 5.42 14.36 4.61
N ILE A 188 6.11 14.44 3.46
CA ILE A 188 6.84 13.31 2.85
C ILE A 188 7.82 12.71 3.86
N ARG A 189 8.64 13.54 4.51
CA ARG A 189 9.62 13.06 5.49
C ARG A 189 8.95 12.34 6.67
N LEU A 190 7.86 12.87 7.20
CA LEU A 190 7.13 12.28 8.32
C LEU A 190 6.44 10.98 7.91
N VAL A 191 5.78 10.94 6.74
CA VAL A 191 5.15 9.73 6.22
C VAL A 191 6.18 8.63 6.00
N HIS A 192 7.32 8.95 5.37
CA HIS A 192 8.39 7.98 5.14
C HIS A 192 8.98 7.45 6.45
N GLY A 193 9.16 8.31 7.47
CA GLY A 193 9.61 7.89 8.78
C GLY A 193 8.63 6.97 9.50
N PHE A 194 7.33 7.08 9.18
CA PHE A 194 6.29 6.22 9.73
C PHE A 194 6.21 4.86 9.02
N VAL A 195 5.99 4.85 7.69
CA VAL A 195 5.78 3.60 6.94
C VAL A 195 7.06 2.92 6.50
N GLY A 196 8.18 3.64 6.44
CA GLY A 196 9.49 3.16 6.01
C GLY A 196 10.52 3.07 7.15
N ALA A 197 10.07 3.00 8.41
CA ALA A 197 10.97 3.00 9.57
C ALA A 197 11.99 1.84 9.57
N GLU A 198 11.66 0.72 8.93
CA GLU A 198 12.57 -0.43 8.80
C GLU A 198 13.68 -0.18 7.75
N ASP A 199 13.42 0.69 6.75
CA ASP A 199 14.40 1.01 5.72
C ASP A 199 15.39 2.11 6.21
N PRO A 200 16.71 1.84 6.24
CA PRO A 200 17.72 2.81 6.68
C PRO A 200 17.72 4.13 5.90
N ARG A 201 17.22 4.13 4.66
CA ARG A 201 17.19 5.32 3.79
C ARG A 201 16.01 6.25 4.07
N ARG A 202 14.95 5.73 4.72
CA ARG A 202 13.68 6.44 4.92
C ARG A 202 13.43 6.85 6.38
N ARG A 203 14.07 6.19 7.33
CA ARG A 203 13.84 6.39 8.76
C ARG A 203 14.44 7.68 9.29
N LEU A 204 13.76 8.26 10.30
CA LEU A 204 14.15 9.52 10.94
C LEU A 204 15.20 9.36 12.07
N ALA A 205 15.47 8.14 12.50
CA ALA A 205 16.43 7.81 13.54
C ALA A 205 17.16 6.50 13.24
N LYS A 206 18.24 6.20 13.98
CA LYS A 206 19.02 4.98 13.78
C LYS A 206 18.19 3.71 14.07
N GLU A 207 17.43 3.75 15.15
CA GLU A 207 16.60 2.60 15.57
C GLU A 207 15.19 2.74 14.97
N PRO A 208 14.63 1.64 14.35
CA PRO A 208 13.33 1.70 13.67
C PRO A 208 12.18 2.15 14.56
N ALA A 209 12.10 1.66 15.79
CA ALA A 209 11.03 2.03 16.72
C ALA A 209 11.09 3.52 17.11
N GLU A 210 12.29 4.08 17.29
CA GLU A 210 12.47 5.50 17.56
C GLU A 210 12.16 6.35 16.32
N ALA A 211 12.54 5.91 15.12
CA ALA A 211 12.20 6.56 13.88
C ALA A 211 10.68 6.68 13.71
N MET A 212 9.96 5.58 13.93
CA MET A 212 8.49 5.55 13.87
C MET A 212 7.87 6.45 14.94
N ARG A 213 8.39 6.43 16.18
CA ARG A 213 7.91 7.29 17.26
C ARG A 213 8.02 8.77 16.89
N LEU A 214 9.19 9.22 16.40
CA LEU A 214 9.41 10.60 15.98
C LEU A 214 8.48 11.01 14.84
N ALA A 215 8.29 10.14 13.85
CA ALA A 215 7.38 10.38 12.74
C ALA A 215 5.92 10.53 13.22
N MET A 216 5.47 9.64 14.10
CA MET A 216 4.13 9.69 14.67
C MET A 216 3.89 10.97 15.46
N LEU A 217 4.83 11.39 16.30
CA LEU A 217 4.71 12.61 17.07
C LEU A 217 4.66 13.84 16.14
N GLY A 218 5.54 13.91 15.14
CA GLY A 218 5.54 15.02 14.17
C GLY A 218 4.24 15.08 13.34
N LEU A 219 3.72 13.95 12.88
CA LEU A 219 2.43 13.90 12.19
C LEU A 219 1.27 14.29 13.09
N ARG A 220 1.27 13.81 14.36
CA ARG A 220 0.25 14.19 15.34
C ARG A 220 0.23 15.70 15.54
N ASP A 221 1.37 16.29 15.85
CA ASP A 221 1.47 17.72 16.16
C ASP A 221 1.03 18.58 14.96
N TYR A 222 1.39 18.16 13.74
CA TYR A 222 0.94 18.82 12.51
C TYR A 222 -0.59 18.72 12.32
N VAL A 223 -1.14 17.52 12.48
CA VAL A 223 -2.58 17.28 12.32
C VAL A 223 -3.40 18.01 13.38
N GLU A 224 -2.95 18.01 14.65
CA GLU A 224 -3.64 18.74 15.73
C GLU A 224 -3.74 20.24 15.43
N ALA A 225 -2.67 20.86 14.93
CA ALA A 225 -2.69 22.25 14.51
C ALA A 225 -3.66 22.50 13.36
N ALA A 226 -3.63 21.63 12.32
CA ALA A 226 -4.54 21.71 11.19
C ALA A 226 -6.01 21.54 11.58
N VAL A 227 -6.32 20.58 12.45
CA VAL A 227 -7.68 20.36 12.96
C VAL A 227 -8.18 21.53 13.79
N ALA A 228 -7.33 22.10 14.67
CA ALA A 228 -7.69 23.28 15.46
C ALA A 228 -8.09 24.45 14.55
N GLU A 229 -7.33 24.70 13.48
CA GLU A 229 -7.66 25.69 12.46
C GLU A 229 -9.00 25.39 11.75
N ARG A 230 -9.21 24.13 11.31
CA ARG A 230 -10.42 23.73 10.59
C ARG A 230 -11.69 23.71 11.47
N ARG A 231 -11.56 23.51 12.76
CA ARG A 231 -12.68 23.65 13.69
C ARG A 231 -13.09 25.09 13.89
N SER A 232 -12.14 26.03 13.93
CA SER A 232 -12.40 27.46 14.04
C SER A 232 -12.88 28.10 12.73
N CYS A 233 -12.37 27.61 11.60
CA CYS A 233 -12.69 28.11 10.25
C CYS A 233 -12.81 26.93 9.27
N PRO A 234 -14.00 26.27 9.19
CA PRO A 234 -14.22 25.13 8.28
C PRO A 234 -14.07 25.54 6.82
N ARG A 235 -13.46 24.66 6.00
CA ARG A 235 -13.28 24.81 4.56
C ARG A 235 -13.88 23.61 3.81
N HIS A 236 -13.94 23.68 2.48
CA HIS A 236 -14.34 22.57 1.62
C HIS A 236 -13.16 21.64 1.36
N ASP A 237 -12.62 21.00 2.41
CA ASP A 237 -11.49 20.07 2.35
C ASP A 237 -11.71 18.85 3.26
N LEU A 238 -10.92 17.79 3.04
CA LEU A 238 -11.03 16.55 3.84
C LEU A 238 -10.64 16.79 5.30
N ALA A 239 -9.72 17.72 5.58
CA ALA A 239 -9.34 18.03 6.95
C ALA A 239 -10.51 18.60 7.75
N SER A 240 -11.33 19.47 7.13
CA SER A 240 -12.58 19.98 7.74
C SER A 240 -13.60 18.87 7.96
N LEU A 241 -13.75 17.96 6.99
CA LEU A 241 -14.68 16.82 7.12
C LEU A 241 -14.28 15.90 8.27
N ILE A 242 -13.00 15.54 8.37
CA ILE A 242 -12.50 14.67 9.45
C ILE A 242 -12.55 15.40 10.80
N GLY A 243 -12.03 16.64 10.85
CA GLY A 243 -11.92 17.40 12.10
C GLY A 243 -13.25 17.76 12.77
N ASN A 244 -14.34 17.86 11.97
CA ASN A 244 -15.70 18.14 12.43
C ASN A 244 -16.66 16.94 12.32
N ALA A 245 -16.14 15.76 11.98
CA ALA A 245 -16.96 14.55 11.86
C ALA A 245 -17.57 14.14 13.20
N LYS A 246 -18.79 13.61 13.13
CA LYS A 246 -19.51 13.08 14.29
C LYS A 246 -20.01 11.66 14.00
N ILE A 247 -19.89 10.80 15.00
CA ILE A 247 -20.48 9.47 15.02
C ILE A 247 -21.47 9.43 16.20
N ASP A 248 -22.72 9.08 15.91
CA ASP A 248 -23.81 9.05 16.90
C ASP A 248 -23.96 10.42 17.66
N GLY A 249 -23.71 11.54 16.95
CA GLY A 249 -23.80 12.90 17.50
C GLY A 249 -22.59 13.35 18.35
N GLN A 250 -21.62 12.48 18.57
CA GLN A 250 -20.39 12.78 19.31
C GLN A 250 -19.23 13.05 18.32
N ASP A 251 -18.34 13.97 18.68
CA ASP A 251 -17.10 14.20 17.94
C ASP A 251 -16.27 12.91 17.88
N LEU A 252 -15.48 12.72 16.80
CA LEU A 252 -14.56 11.59 16.75
C LEU A 252 -13.62 11.61 17.95
N PRO A 253 -13.40 10.44 18.61
CA PRO A 253 -12.36 10.35 19.61
C PRO A 253 -11.01 10.79 19.02
N HIS A 254 -10.21 11.49 19.80
CA HIS A 254 -8.97 12.11 19.35
C HIS A 254 -8.02 11.11 18.68
N TYR A 255 -7.89 9.91 19.24
CA TYR A 255 -7.02 8.87 18.72
C TYR A 255 -7.44 8.39 17.32
N GLU A 256 -8.73 8.12 17.12
CA GLU A 256 -9.28 7.71 15.82
C GLU A 256 -9.21 8.84 14.79
N MET A 257 -9.43 10.08 15.21
CA MET A 257 -9.29 11.25 14.34
C MET A 257 -7.84 11.37 13.81
N ILE A 258 -6.84 11.31 14.69
CA ILE A 258 -5.42 11.34 14.29
C ILE A 258 -5.08 10.15 13.41
N SER A 259 -5.57 8.95 13.73
CA SER A 259 -5.37 7.74 12.92
C SER A 259 -5.95 7.88 11.52
N TYR A 260 -7.06 8.59 11.38
CA TYR A 260 -7.68 8.87 10.09
C TYR A 260 -6.77 9.72 9.19
N PHE A 261 -6.16 10.77 9.73
CA PHE A 261 -5.19 11.58 8.99
C PHE A 261 -3.94 10.78 8.61
N TYR A 262 -3.45 9.91 9.51
CA TYR A 262 -2.33 9.03 9.20
C TYR A 262 -2.66 8.15 8.00
N LEU A 263 -3.85 7.54 8.00
CA LEU A 263 -4.31 6.71 6.89
C LEU A 263 -4.40 7.50 5.57
N MET A 264 -4.95 8.74 5.59
CA MET A 264 -5.05 9.56 4.40
C MET A 264 -3.68 9.93 3.84
N LEU A 265 -2.76 10.37 4.68
CA LEU A 265 -1.41 10.77 4.26
C LEU A 265 -0.58 9.57 3.79
N THR A 266 -0.60 8.44 4.50
CA THR A 266 0.20 7.26 4.13
C THR A 266 -0.39 6.51 2.94
N GLY A 267 -1.69 6.23 2.97
CA GLY A 267 -2.38 5.47 1.92
C GLY A 267 -2.52 6.24 0.61
N GLY A 268 -2.71 7.57 0.69
CA GLY A 268 -2.90 8.43 -0.49
C GLY A 268 -1.61 8.91 -1.15
N HIS A 269 -0.45 8.70 -0.54
CA HIS A 269 0.83 9.16 -1.07
C HIS A 269 1.75 8.02 -1.46
N ASP A 270 2.24 7.26 -0.48
CA ASP A 270 3.40 6.37 -0.66
C ASP A 270 3.10 5.24 -1.66
N THR A 271 1.89 4.65 -1.58
CA THR A 271 1.49 3.54 -2.45
C THR A 271 1.40 3.95 -3.92
N VAL A 272 0.88 5.14 -4.21
CA VAL A 272 0.77 5.64 -5.59
C VAL A 272 2.14 6.05 -6.14
N ALA A 273 3.00 6.68 -5.31
CA ALA A 273 4.37 7.00 -5.70
C ALA A 273 5.18 5.75 -6.07
N LEU A 274 5.05 4.68 -5.28
CA LEU A 274 5.70 3.39 -5.56
C LEU A 274 5.11 2.70 -6.81
N ALA A 275 3.82 2.84 -7.07
CA ALA A 275 3.19 2.35 -8.30
C ALA A 275 3.66 3.12 -9.53
N LEU A 276 3.81 4.44 -9.45
CA LEU A 276 4.37 5.30 -10.50
C LEU A 276 5.81 4.92 -10.83
N ALA A 277 6.67 4.87 -9.82
CA ALA A 277 8.09 4.54 -10.00
C ALA A 277 8.28 3.11 -10.50
N GLY A 278 7.56 2.15 -9.93
CA GLY A 278 7.60 0.75 -10.36
C GLY A 278 6.99 0.53 -11.74
N GLY A 279 5.93 1.27 -12.09
CA GLY A 279 5.32 1.24 -13.43
C GLY A 279 6.26 1.78 -14.51
N LEU A 280 6.92 2.91 -14.25
CA LEU A 280 7.94 3.44 -15.16
C LEU A 280 9.10 2.46 -15.32
N HIS A 281 9.63 1.93 -14.22
CA HIS A 281 10.69 0.92 -14.27
C HIS A 281 10.27 -0.31 -15.08
N ALA A 282 9.05 -0.80 -14.90
CA ALA A 282 8.53 -1.93 -15.67
C ALA A 282 8.51 -1.63 -17.18
N LEU A 283 8.09 -0.42 -17.58
CA LEU A 283 8.13 0.00 -18.99
C LEU A 283 9.57 0.09 -19.52
N LEU A 284 10.52 0.58 -18.72
CA LEU A 284 11.94 0.69 -19.13
C LEU A 284 12.62 -0.68 -19.24
N THR A 285 12.20 -1.66 -18.45
CA THR A 285 12.73 -3.03 -18.49
C THR A 285 11.98 -3.94 -19.46
N HIS A 286 10.85 -3.47 -20.03
CA HIS A 286 10.08 -4.14 -21.07
C HIS A 286 9.85 -3.18 -22.26
N PRO A 287 10.90 -2.90 -23.07
CA PRO A 287 10.86 -1.84 -24.07
C PRO A 287 9.82 -2.10 -25.18
N ASP A 288 9.50 -3.35 -25.48
CA ASP A 288 8.42 -3.75 -26.39
C ASP A 288 7.04 -3.33 -25.89
N GLN A 289 6.80 -3.43 -24.57
CA GLN A 289 5.56 -2.98 -23.93
C GLN A 289 5.49 -1.44 -23.90
N PHE A 290 6.62 -0.77 -23.68
CA PHE A 290 6.67 0.68 -23.73
C PHE A 290 6.41 1.22 -25.14
N ALA A 291 7.01 0.62 -26.17
CA ALA A 291 6.75 0.94 -27.59
C ALA A 291 5.26 0.75 -27.91
N ARG A 292 4.68 -0.39 -27.52
CA ARG A 292 3.26 -0.69 -27.72
C ARG A 292 2.34 0.34 -27.06
N LEU A 293 2.63 0.78 -25.83
CA LEU A 293 1.84 1.80 -25.14
C LEU A 293 1.93 3.16 -25.82
N ARG A 294 3.09 3.50 -26.43
CA ARG A 294 3.26 4.72 -27.22
C ARG A 294 2.50 4.71 -28.54
N GLU A 295 2.49 3.56 -29.22
CA GLU A 295 1.76 3.36 -30.47
C GLU A 295 0.24 3.32 -30.23
N ARG A 296 -0.19 2.87 -29.04
CA ARG A 296 -1.57 2.65 -28.66
C ARG A 296 -1.89 3.27 -27.30
N PRO A 297 -1.96 4.61 -27.21
CA PRO A 297 -2.22 5.33 -25.95
C PRO A 297 -3.55 4.96 -25.28
N GLU A 298 -4.52 4.43 -26.04
CA GLU A 298 -5.77 3.91 -25.50
C GLU A 298 -5.61 2.72 -24.55
N LEU A 299 -4.45 2.06 -24.56
CA LEU A 299 -4.11 1.00 -23.62
C LEU A 299 -3.72 1.53 -22.22
N LEU A 300 -3.61 2.85 -22.04
CA LEU A 300 -3.11 3.41 -20.77
C LEU A 300 -3.91 2.93 -19.55
N ASP A 301 -5.23 2.80 -19.66
CA ASP A 301 -6.05 2.29 -18.55
C ASP A 301 -5.74 0.83 -18.21
N CYS A 302 -5.53 -0.02 -19.20
CA CYS A 302 -5.09 -1.40 -18.99
C CYS A 302 -3.68 -1.45 -18.41
N ALA A 303 -2.79 -0.57 -18.91
CA ALA A 303 -1.43 -0.47 -18.42
C ALA A 303 -1.36 -0.01 -16.96
N ILE A 304 -2.24 0.90 -16.53
CA ILE A 304 -2.35 1.34 -15.13
C ILE A 304 -2.73 0.17 -14.22
N ASP A 305 -3.73 -0.64 -14.60
CA ASP A 305 -4.10 -1.83 -13.84
C ASP A 305 -2.95 -2.85 -13.79
N GLU A 306 -2.22 -3.01 -14.89
CA GLU A 306 -1.03 -3.86 -14.91
C GLU A 306 0.11 -3.31 -14.04
N MET A 307 0.31 -1.98 -13.99
CA MET A 307 1.27 -1.36 -13.08
C MET A 307 0.92 -1.67 -11.63
N PHE A 308 -0.36 -1.59 -11.23
CA PHE A 308 -0.78 -1.96 -9.88
C PHE A 308 -0.62 -3.44 -9.60
N ARG A 309 -0.98 -4.32 -10.54
CA ARG A 309 -0.75 -5.76 -10.40
C ARG A 309 0.74 -6.08 -10.23
N TRP A 310 1.58 -5.48 -11.09
CA TRP A 310 3.02 -5.73 -11.15
C TRP A 310 3.75 -5.23 -9.91
N THR A 311 3.45 -4.03 -9.46
CA THR A 311 4.12 -3.41 -8.32
C THR A 311 3.56 -3.87 -6.98
N THR A 312 2.24 -3.98 -6.85
CA THR A 312 1.52 -4.29 -5.61
C THR A 312 2.20 -3.64 -4.39
N PRO A 313 2.19 -2.29 -4.28
CA PRO A 313 2.99 -1.57 -3.27
C PRO A 313 2.72 -2.00 -1.83
N LEU A 314 1.44 -2.28 -1.50
CA LEU A 314 1.03 -2.85 -0.23
C LEU A 314 1.03 -4.37 -0.37
N ARG A 315 1.96 -5.03 0.32
CA ARG A 315 2.25 -6.45 0.12
C ARG A 315 1.30 -7.38 0.85
N HIS A 316 0.80 -6.99 2.02
CA HIS A 316 -0.12 -7.81 2.78
C HIS A 316 -0.98 -6.98 3.72
N PHE A 317 -2.13 -7.54 4.09
CA PHE A 317 -2.83 -7.27 5.33
C PHE A 317 -3.04 -8.56 6.10
N MET A 318 -3.33 -8.44 7.39
CA MET A 318 -3.72 -9.59 8.21
C MET A 318 -5.21 -9.57 8.52
N ARG A 319 -5.72 -10.78 8.79
CA ARG A 319 -7.06 -11.01 9.32
C ARG A 319 -6.98 -12.00 10.47
N THR A 320 -7.89 -11.91 11.41
CA THR A 320 -8.01 -12.86 12.52
C THR A 320 -9.32 -13.64 12.39
N ALA A 321 -9.24 -14.96 12.44
CA ALA A 321 -10.43 -15.81 12.41
C ALA A 321 -11.25 -15.61 13.68
N ARG A 322 -12.55 -15.32 13.55
CA ARG A 322 -13.49 -15.13 14.67
C ARG A 322 -14.14 -16.43 15.12
N GLN A 323 -14.07 -17.45 14.30
CA GLN A 323 -14.60 -18.78 14.53
C GLN A 323 -13.75 -19.82 13.82
N ASP A 324 -13.89 -21.08 14.20
CA ASP A 324 -13.26 -22.19 13.48
C ASP A 324 -13.80 -22.22 12.04
N THR A 325 -12.89 -22.29 11.07
CA THR A 325 -13.23 -22.23 9.65
C THR A 325 -12.16 -22.94 8.81
N GLU A 326 -12.32 -22.90 7.49
CA GLU A 326 -11.36 -23.50 6.54
C GLU A 326 -10.92 -22.48 5.47
N VAL A 327 -9.62 -22.49 5.13
CA VAL A 327 -9.02 -21.72 4.03
C VAL A 327 -8.04 -22.63 3.28
N GLY A 328 -8.23 -22.79 1.97
CA GLY A 328 -7.34 -23.59 1.13
C GLY A 328 -7.13 -25.02 1.61
N GLY A 329 -8.14 -25.65 2.21
CA GLY A 329 -8.08 -27.00 2.78
C GLY A 329 -7.43 -27.08 4.17
N GLN A 330 -7.00 -25.96 4.76
CA GLN A 330 -6.44 -25.90 6.11
C GLN A 330 -7.51 -25.50 7.13
N GLN A 331 -7.53 -26.20 8.27
CA GLN A 331 -8.40 -25.84 9.39
C GLN A 331 -7.80 -24.67 10.18
N ILE A 332 -8.50 -23.55 10.19
CA ILE A 332 -8.13 -22.34 10.90
C ILE A 332 -8.99 -22.24 12.16
N ARG A 333 -8.35 -22.08 13.32
CA ARG A 333 -9.08 -21.95 14.59
C ARG A 333 -9.44 -20.50 14.88
N ALA A 334 -10.48 -20.30 15.66
CA ALA A 334 -10.82 -19.00 16.23
C ALA A 334 -9.59 -18.39 16.96
N GLY A 335 -9.32 -17.12 16.68
CA GLY A 335 -8.17 -16.39 17.21
C GLY A 335 -6.87 -16.56 16.42
N GLU A 336 -6.77 -17.48 15.45
CA GLU A 336 -5.57 -17.59 14.59
C GLU A 336 -5.58 -16.47 13.53
N ALA A 337 -4.39 -15.91 13.31
CA ALA A 337 -4.18 -14.81 12.35
C ALA A 337 -3.72 -15.35 10.99
N LEU A 338 -4.14 -14.67 9.93
CA LEU A 338 -3.78 -14.96 8.54
C LEU A 338 -3.14 -13.72 7.91
N ALA A 339 -1.97 -13.85 7.30
CA ALA A 339 -1.36 -12.82 6.47
C ALA A 339 -1.72 -13.09 5.00
N LEU A 340 -2.42 -12.15 4.39
CA LEU A 340 -2.92 -12.22 3.01
C LEU A 340 -1.91 -11.55 2.09
N PHE A 341 -1.08 -12.34 1.40
CA PHE A 341 0.00 -11.79 0.56
C PHE A 341 -0.50 -11.39 -0.83
N PHE A 342 -0.94 -10.14 -0.98
CA PHE A 342 -1.46 -9.58 -2.24
C PHE A 342 -0.43 -9.63 -3.38
N GLY A 343 0.86 -9.36 -3.08
CA GLY A 343 1.93 -9.45 -4.07
C GLY A 343 2.08 -10.85 -4.64
N SER A 344 1.95 -11.88 -3.81
CA SER A 344 1.91 -13.27 -4.24
C SER A 344 0.66 -13.58 -5.06
N ALA A 345 -0.51 -13.20 -4.55
CA ALA A 345 -1.79 -13.44 -5.23
C ALA A 345 -1.86 -12.80 -6.62
N ASN A 346 -1.28 -11.61 -6.80
CA ASN A 346 -1.19 -10.92 -8.09
C ASN A 346 -0.18 -11.54 -9.08
N ARG A 347 0.55 -12.57 -8.65
CA ARG A 347 1.46 -13.40 -9.47
C ARG A 347 0.98 -14.86 -9.57
N ASP A 348 -0.26 -15.15 -9.19
CA ASP A 348 -0.81 -16.50 -9.22
C ASP A 348 -1.05 -16.97 -10.65
N GLU A 349 -0.29 -17.99 -11.05
CA GLU A 349 -0.29 -18.57 -12.40
C GLU A 349 -1.62 -19.27 -12.74
N SER A 350 -2.44 -19.59 -11.73
CA SER A 350 -3.78 -20.15 -11.93
C SER A 350 -4.82 -19.10 -12.35
N VAL A 351 -4.51 -17.81 -12.16
CA VAL A 351 -5.40 -16.67 -12.47
C VAL A 351 -4.87 -15.83 -13.61
N PHE A 352 -3.55 -15.58 -13.63
CA PHE A 352 -2.92 -14.71 -14.60
C PHE A 352 -2.08 -15.54 -15.59
N THR A 353 -2.50 -15.60 -16.84
CA THR A 353 -1.66 -16.17 -17.91
C THR A 353 -0.37 -15.35 -18.00
N ASP A 354 0.78 -16.03 -18.02
CA ASP A 354 2.09 -15.40 -18.00
C ASP A 354 2.22 -14.40 -16.83
N ALA A 355 1.90 -14.85 -15.61
CA ALA A 355 1.84 -14.02 -14.42
C ALA A 355 3.16 -13.28 -14.12
N GLY A 356 4.30 -13.87 -14.51
CA GLY A 356 5.64 -13.30 -14.40
C GLY A 356 6.03 -12.32 -15.52
N THR A 357 5.12 -11.98 -16.43
CA THR A 357 5.37 -11.05 -17.55
C THR A 357 4.53 -9.78 -17.38
N PHE A 358 5.17 -8.61 -17.53
CA PHE A 358 4.49 -7.33 -17.57
C PHE A 358 3.87 -7.10 -18.96
N ARG A 359 2.57 -6.79 -19.02
CA ARG A 359 1.83 -6.63 -20.27
C ARG A 359 0.86 -5.46 -20.20
N VAL A 360 1.09 -4.40 -20.96
CA VAL A 360 0.26 -3.18 -20.98
C VAL A 360 -1.17 -3.39 -21.51
N ASP A 361 -1.41 -4.53 -22.17
CA ASP A 361 -2.72 -4.92 -22.73
C ASP A 361 -3.38 -6.07 -21.96
N ARG A 362 -2.94 -6.38 -20.74
CA ARG A 362 -3.50 -7.49 -19.97
C ARG A 362 -4.99 -7.31 -19.74
N SER A 363 -5.78 -8.22 -20.29
CA SER A 363 -7.23 -8.29 -20.10
C SER A 363 -7.69 -9.75 -20.24
N PRO A 364 -8.44 -10.30 -19.25
CA PRO A 364 -8.80 -9.66 -18.00
C PRO A 364 -7.60 -9.48 -17.06
N ASN A 365 -7.69 -8.52 -16.12
CA ASN A 365 -6.68 -8.26 -15.10
C ASN A 365 -7.33 -8.17 -13.69
N PRO A 366 -7.78 -9.31 -13.11
CA PRO A 366 -8.48 -9.33 -11.84
C PRO A 366 -7.51 -9.22 -10.64
N HIS A 367 -6.63 -8.21 -10.68
CA HIS A 367 -5.68 -8.02 -9.59
C HIS A 367 -6.38 -7.54 -8.30
N ILE A 368 -5.80 -7.88 -7.16
CA ILE A 368 -6.26 -7.50 -5.83
C ILE A 368 -5.29 -6.54 -5.12
N ALA A 369 -4.56 -5.72 -5.89
CA ALA A 369 -3.65 -4.72 -5.33
C ALA A 369 -4.36 -3.64 -4.47
N PHE A 370 -5.66 -3.47 -4.66
CA PHE A 370 -6.52 -2.57 -3.86
C PHE A 370 -7.30 -3.30 -2.76
N GLY A 371 -6.97 -4.56 -2.46
CA GLY A 371 -7.78 -5.42 -1.59
C GLY A 371 -9.11 -5.81 -2.22
N HIS A 372 -10.02 -6.36 -1.42
CA HIS A 372 -11.37 -6.74 -1.84
C HIS A 372 -12.36 -6.66 -0.67
N GLY A 373 -13.68 -6.76 -0.96
CA GLY A 373 -14.74 -6.75 0.06
C GLY A 373 -14.89 -5.38 0.76
N PRO A 374 -15.29 -5.36 2.04
CA PRO A 374 -15.55 -4.11 2.77
C PRO A 374 -14.34 -3.17 2.86
N HIS A 375 -13.12 -3.75 2.93
CA HIS A 375 -11.86 -3.00 2.98
C HIS A 375 -11.28 -2.64 1.61
N PHE A 376 -12.03 -2.83 0.51
CA PHE A 376 -11.59 -2.37 -0.81
C PHE A 376 -11.17 -0.89 -0.77
N CYS A 377 -10.03 -0.57 -1.38
CA CYS A 377 -9.41 0.76 -1.32
C CYS A 377 -10.39 1.87 -1.71
N MET A 378 -10.60 2.81 -0.80
CA MET A 378 -11.47 3.96 -1.05
C MET A 378 -10.87 4.91 -2.11
N GLY A 379 -9.53 5.04 -2.12
CA GLY A 379 -8.79 5.94 -3.02
C GLY A 379 -8.46 5.36 -4.40
N TYR A 380 -8.95 4.16 -4.77
CA TYR A 380 -8.54 3.50 -6.01
C TYR A 380 -8.76 4.32 -7.28
N GLN A 381 -9.85 5.10 -7.35
CA GLN A 381 -10.12 5.99 -8.47
C GLN A 381 -9.09 7.13 -8.53
N LEU A 382 -8.81 7.76 -7.40
CA LEU A 382 -7.81 8.83 -7.31
C LEU A 382 -6.43 8.34 -7.76
N ALA A 383 -5.99 7.20 -7.25
CA ALA A 383 -4.71 6.60 -7.62
C ALA A 383 -4.58 6.37 -9.14
N ARG A 384 -5.65 5.88 -9.78
CA ARG A 384 -5.70 5.71 -11.24
C ARG A 384 -5.67 7.04 -11.99
N MET A 385 -6.36 8.07 -11.49
CA MET A 385 -6.37 9.42 -12.09
C MET A 385 -4.98 10.05 -12.02
N GLU A 386 -4.29 9.95 -10.88
CA GLU A 386 -2.93 10.47 -10.72
C GLU A 386 -1.96 9.83 -11.73
N ILE A 387 -1.95 8.49 -11.81
CA ILE A 387 -1.07 7.78 -12.75
C ILE A 387 -1.44 8.15 -14.19
N ARG A 388 -2.74 8.18 -14.53
CA ARG A 388 -3.21 8.54 -15.87
C ARG A 388 -2.74 9.94 -16.26
N ALA A 389 -2.91 10.93 -15.41
CA ALA A 389 -2.54 12.31 -15.70
C ALA A 389 -1.03 12.43 -15.99
N LEU A 390 -0.17 11.87 -15.12
CA LEU A 390 1.27 11.96 -15.28
C LEU A 390 1.78 11.17 -16.49
N PHE A 391 1.32 9.91 -16.68
CA PHE A 391 1.76 9.10 -17.82
C PHE A 391 1.23 9.63 -19.16
N SER A 392 0.05 10.26 -19.21
CA SER A 392 -0.44 10.92 -20.43
C SER A 392 0.51 12.03 -20.88
N GLU A 393 0.98 12.88 -19.96
CA GLU A 393 1.94 13.94 -20.26
C GLU A 393 3.30 13.37 -20.69
N LEU A 394 3.79 12.34 -20.00
CA LEU A 394 5.06 11.68 -20.35
C LEU A 394 5.01 11.05 -21.74
N LEU A 395 3.94 10.32 -22.07
CA LEU A 395 3.78 9.65 -23.37
C LEU A 395 3.70 10.66 -24.52
N GLN A 396 3.07 11.83 -24.31
CA GLN A 396 2.91 12.86 -25.34
C GLN A 396 4.21 13.64 -25.59
N ARG A 397 4.97 13.97 -24.54
CA ARG A 397 6.03 14.98 -24.59
C ARG A 397 7.45 14.39 -24.59
N VAL A 398 7.61 13.19 -24.04
CA VAL A 398 8.92 12.56 -23.94
C VAL A 398 9.19 11.66 -25.13
N GLU A 399 10.31 11.91 -25.82
CA GLU A 399 10.76 11.06 -26.94
C GLU A 399 11.43 9.78 -26.44
N HIS A 400 12.28 9.89 -25.40
CA HIS A 400 13.04 8.78 -24.85
C HIS A 400 13.23 8.92 -23.35
N ILE A 401 13.22 7.79 -22.67
CA ILE A 401 13.56 7.68 -21.24
C ILE A 401 14.52 6.51 -21.09
N GLU A 402 15.61 6.73 -20.36
CA GLU A 402 16.60 5.69 -20.06
C GLU A 402 16.94 5.68 -18.57
N LEU A 403 17.36 4.53 -18.05
CA LEU A 403 17.92 4.43 -16.72
C LEU A 403 19.28 5.13 -16.68
N ALA A 404 19.52 5.96 -15.67
CA ALA A 404 20.73 6.78 -15.52
C ALA A 404 21.53 6.43 -14.25
N GLY A 405 21.16 5.39 -13.52
CA GLY A 405 21.84 4.98 -12.29
C GLY A 405 21.26 3.70 -11.69
N GLU A 406 21.71 3.39 -10.47
CA GLU A 406 21.25 2.22 -9.71
C GLU A 406 19.84 2.45 -9.17
N VAL A 407 18.96 1.44 -9.36
CA VAL A 407 17.59 1.46 -8.86
C VAL A 407 17.57 0.89 -7.44
N HIS A 408 16.94 1.62 -6.51
CA HIS A 408 16.83 1.16 -5.14
C HIS A 408 15.37 0.87 -4.76
N ARG A 409 15.18 -0.24 -4.04
CA ARG A 409 13.88 -0.69 -3.54
C ARG A 409 13.80 -0.56 -2.01
N ALA A 410 12.61 -0.28 -1.51
CA ALA A 410 12.34 -0.25 -0.08
C ALA A 410 12.51 -1.63 0.56
N GLN A 411 13.14 -1.67 1.72
CA GLN A 411 13.30 -2.87 2.55
C GLN A 411 12.16 -2.94 3.57
N SER A 412 10.97 -3.36 3.12
CA SER A 412 9.80 -3.48 3.99
C SER A 412 8.89 -4.61 3.53
N PRO A 413 8.44 -5.50 4.43
CA PRO A 413 7.47 -6.54 4.12
C PRO A 413 6.04 -6.01 3.99
N PHE A 414 5.77 -4.77 4.37
CA PHE A 414 4.42 -4.18 4.38
C PHE A 414 4.18 -3.28 3.18
N ILE A 415 4.89 -2.14 3.08
CA ILE A 415 4.82 -1.22 1.93
C ILE A 415 6.19 -1.19 1.27
N THR A 416 6.28 -1.65 0.03
CA THR A 416 7.54 -1.74 -0.70
C THR A 416 7.38 -1.42 -2.17
N GLY A 417 8.48 -1.04 -2.80
CA GLY A 417 8.58 -0.70 -4.21
C GLY A 417 9.87 0.08 -4.48
N ILE A 418 9.94 0.72 -5.62
CA ILE A 418 11.11 1.49 -6.02
C ILE A 418 11.08 2.85 -5.32
N ILE A 419 12.13 3.15 -4.54
CA ILE A 419 12.29 4.39 -3.77
C ILE A 419 13.37 5.32 -4.34
N SER A 420 14.13 4.85 -5.33
CA SER A 420 15.06 5.66 -6.12
C SER A 420 15.11 5.07 -7.53
N LEU A 421 14.84 5.89 -8.53
CA LEU A 421 14.82 5.53 -9.95
C LEU A 421 15.51 6.64 -10.76
N PRO A 422 16.86 6.67 -10.81
CA PRO A 422 17.57 7.63 -11.60
C PRO A 422 17.31 7.42 -13.11
N VAL A 423 16.81 8.46 -13.77
CA VAL A 423 16.44 8.42 -15.19
C VAL A 423 16.94 9.68 -15.92
N ARG A 424 17.04 9.54 -17.24
CA ARG A 424 17.25 10.67 -18.15
C ARG A 424 16.15 10.72 -19.18
N PHE A 425 15.51 11.87 -19.30
CA PHE A 425 14.48 12.18 -20.27
C PHE A 425 15.08 12.92 -21.46
N ARG A 426 14.65 12.56 -22.67
CA ARG A 426 14.81 13.36 -23.88
C ARG A 426 13.43 13.77 -24.36
N PHE A 427 13.18 15.06 -24.41
CA PHE A 427 11.89 15.64 -24.83
C PHE A 427 11.85 15.81 -26.36
N ARG A 428 10.63 15.82 -26.89
CA ARG A 428 10.36 16.08 -28.31
C ARG A 428 10.57 17.55 -28.65
#